data_5b5bb2b5559b17058fc7706f9bed653c
#
_entry.id   5b5bb2b5559b17058fc7706f9bed653c
#
_cell.length_a   1.000
_cell.length_b   1.000
_cell.length_c   1.000
_cell.angle_alpha   90.00
_cell.angle_beta   90.00
_cell.angle_gamma   90.00
#
_symmetry.space_group_name_H-M   'P 1'
#
loop_
_entity.id
_entity.type
_entity.pdbx_description
1 polymer ?
#
loop_
_entity_poly.entity_id
_entity_poly.type
_entity_poly.pdbx_seq_one_letter_code
_entity_poly.pdbx_strand_id
1 'polypeptide(L)'
;MKTYKLISIVLLTALSSCSDFLELEPEYLANEASFYKTEADFETAMIGNYSELQNIYNAPLLDLTELTTDNAYIQWTSPTSSEFECDEMRITAPNTFVDQVWNGSFKTIVRCNTILERIDGIEISESIKKQYQGESYFLRAFSYFNLVRLFGDLPLVEVVFNSPDEISTFDMTRRPISEIYGLIVSDLQQAQALLQGIELSKSRASAGASEALLGKVYLTQKQYPEALSTLKSVIDSGMYNLQDDYASIFTNANDELPESIFEIKYISGNIGEGNDFSSLFTPPSFNAAIFPNNMNGSGRIVPTLDVRNSYEDGDLRRELSIKDSLLLLDGTYEQLQYGLKFVDFTVGLQGDGGINFIPLRYADVLLMYAEALNESDRTDEAYPFINATRNRAGLGPISGLSKEEFALTLEQERRVEFLSEGQRWFDLARTGRTIEVLNSYFQSIGASFSVTQEELLMPLPQREIDIDPNLKQNPGY
;
A
#
# COMPACT_ATOMS: atom_id res chain seq x y z
N MET A 1 48.50 -40.96 -52.28
CA MET A 1 47.28 -40.12 -52.52
C MET A 1 46.00 -40.67 -51.90
N LYS A 2 45.84 -41.97 -51.65
CA LYS A 2 44.62 -42.54 -51.00
C LYS A 2 44.52 -42.30 -49.50
N THR A 3 45.63 -42.19 -48.75
CA THR A 3 45.68 -42.03 -47.33
C THR A 3 45.33 -40.57 -46.88
N TYR A 4 45.66 -39.58 -47.67
CA TYR A 4 45.32 -38.17 -47.36
C TYR A 4 43.86 -37.83 -47.59
N LYS A 5 43.16 -38.55 -48.48
CA LYS A 5 41.70 -38.39 -48.68
C LYS A 5 40.88 -38.97 -47.53
N LEU A 6 41.36 -40.01 -46.88
CA LEU A 6 40.69 -40.59 -45.72
C LEU A 6 40.83 -39.70 -44.48
N ILE A 7 41.98 -39.09 -44.26
CA ILE A 7 42.24 -38.13 -43.15
C ILE A 7 41.43 -36.85 -43.31
N SER A 8 41.26 -36.35 -44.56
CA SER A 8 40.40 -35.17 -44.80
C SER A 8 38.92 -35.43 -44.56
N ILE A 9 38.40 -36.65 -44.82
CA ILE A 9 37.00 -37.01 -44.55
C ILE A 9 36.74 -37.20 -43.06
N VAL A 10 37.67 -37.75 -42.30
CA VAL A 10 37.55 -37.87 -40.81
C VAL A 10 37.64 -36.51 -40.11
N LEU A 11 38.40 -35.57 -40.66
CA LEU A 11 38.50 -34.21 -40.11
C LEU A 11 37.22 -33.37 -40.40
N LEU A 12 36.52 -33.63 -41.54
CA LEU A 12 35.27 -32.91 -41.83
C LEU A 12 34.07 -33.40 -41.01
N THR A 13 34.06 -34.70 -40.58
CA THR A 13 32.99 -35.23 -39.71
C THR A 13 33.16 -34.87 -38.23
N ALA A 14 34.37 -34.42 -37.82
CA ALA A 14 34.60 -33.93 -36.45
C ALA A 14 34.12 -32.48 -36.19
N LEU A 15 33.73 -31.73 -37.24
CA LEU A 15 33.22 -30.37 -37.13
C LEU A 15 31.68 -30.26 -37.05
N SER A 16 30.97 -31.38 -37.10
CA SER A 16 29.52 -31.42 -36.88
C SER A 16 29.15 -31.81 -35.44
N SER A 17 30.00 -31.52 -34.50
CA SER A 17 29.75 -31.74 -33.05
C SER A 17 28.93 -30.61 -32.48
N CYS A 18 27.66 -30.87 -32.27
CA CYS A 18 26.77 -30.32 -31.24
C CYS A 18 26.90 -28.85 -30.94
N SER A 19 26.07 -28.04 -31.58
CA SER A 19 25.72 -26.68 -31.09
C SER A 19 24.99 -26.74 -29.75
N ASP A 20 24.28 -27.81 -29.45
CA ASP A 20 23.47 -27.98 -28.25
C ASP A 20 24.27 -28.18 -26.94
N PHE A 21 25.58 -28.45 -27.02
CA PHE A 21 26.40 -28.67 -25.82
C PHE A 21 26.93 -27.34 -25.20
N LEU A 22 26.78 -26.22 -25.88
CA LEU A 22 27.24 -24.92 -25.39
C LEU A 22 26.11 -24.04 -24.86
N GLU A 23 24.86 -24.45 -25.01
CA GLU A 23 23.69 -23.86 -24.39
C GLU A 23 23.30 -24.60 -23.10
N LEU A 24 24.23 -24.72 -22.17
CA LEU A 24 23.90 -25.10 -20.80
C LEU A 24 23.29 -23.89 -20.10
N GLU A 25 21.98 -23.76 -20.25
CA GLU A 25 21.23 -22.92 -19.31
C GLU A 25 21.41 -23.53 -17.91
N PRO A 26 21.76 -22.74 -16.89
CA PRO A 26 21.85 -23.25 -15.53
C PRO A 26 20.49 -23.79 -15.10
N GLU A 27 20.38 -25.08 -14.79
CA GLU A 27 19.15 -25.79 -14.41
C GLU A 27 18.43 -25.16 -13.18
N TYR A 28 19.06 -24.24 -12.47
CA TYR A 28 18.55 -23.59 -11.25
C TYR A 28 18.30 -22.08 -11.40
N LEU A 29 18.51 -21.50 -12.58
CA LEU A 29 18.04 -20.15 -12.87
C LEU A 29 16.84 -20.30 -13.80
N ALA A 30 15.64 -20.06 -13.28
CA ALA A 30 14.47 -19.90 -14.11
C ALA A 30 14.75 -18.72 -15.06
N ASN A 31 15.06 -19.02 -16.32
CA ASN A 31 15.11 -18.00 -17.34
C ASN A 31 13.68 -17.71 -17.80
N GLU A 32 13.45 -16.51 -18.29
CA GLU A 32 12.13 -16.09 -18.73
C GLU A 32 11.52 -16.99 -19.82
N ALA A 33 12.35 -17.64 -20.64
CA ALA A 33 11.93 -18.56 -21.70
C ALA A 33 11.45 -19.92 -21.14
N SER A 34 11.91 -20.33 -19.94
CA SER A 34 11.53 -21.59 -19.29
C SER A 34 10.43 -21.42 -18.24
N PHE A 35 10.19 -20.21 -17.74
CA PHE A 35 9.16 -19.86 -16.79
C PHE A 35 7.82 -19.56 -17.49
N TYR A 36 6.72 -19.49 -16.78
CA TYR A 36 5.35 -19.29 -17.28
C TYR A 36 4.84 -20.45 -18.21
N LYS A 37 5.17 -21.69 -17.88
CA LYS A 37 4.73 -22.88 -18.65
C LYS A 37 3.73 -23.75 -17.90
N THR A 38 3.70 -23.65 -16.58
CA THR A 38 2.86 -24.48 -15.71
C THR A 38 2.05 -23.61 -14.74
N GLU A 39 0.99 -24.18 -14.17
CA GLU A 39 0.21 -23.55 -13.10
C GLU A 39 1.10 -23.12 -11.92
N ALA A 40 2.08 -23.97 -11.54
CA ALA A 40 3.01 -23.67 -10.46
C ALA A 40 3.91 -22.45 -10.75
N ASP A 41 4.28 -22.22 -12.01
CA ASP A 41 5.03 -21.01 -12.39
C ASP A 41 4.18 -19.75 -12.20
N PHE A 42 2.91 -19.81 -12.61
CA PHE A 42 1.99 -18.68 -12.44
C PHE A 42 1.66 -18.43 -10.96
N GLU A 43 1.47 -19.48 -10.15
CA GLU A 43 1.31 -19.31 -8.70
C GLU A 43 2.54 -18.67 -8.08
N THR A 44 3.74 -19.10 -8.46
CA THR A 44 4.99 -18.49 -7.99
C THR A 44 5.10 -17.02 -8.40
N ALA A 45 4.72 -16.68 -9.64
CA ALA A 45 4.70 -15.30 -10.12
C ALA A 45 3.69 -14.44 -9.33
N MET A 46 2.50 -14.98 -9.06
CA MET A 46 1.48 -14.30 -8.24
C MET A 46 1.94 -14.06 -6.82
N ILE A 47 2.52 -15.07 -6.15
CA ILE A 47 3.12 -14.92 -4.81
C ILE A 47 4.19 -13.82 -4.84
N GLY A 48 5.05 -13.80 -5.86
CA GLY A 48 6.07 -12.77 -6.03
C GLY A 48 5.49 -11.35 -6.19
N ASN A 49 4.27 -11.20 -6.74
CA ASN A 49 3.59 -9.92 -6.81
C ASN A 49 3.02 -9.48 -5.46
N TYR A 50 2.41 -10.39 -4.70
CA TYR A 50 1.93 -10.09 -3.35
C TYR A 50 3.09 -9.76 -2.39
N SER A 51 4.23 -10.48 -2.50
CA SER A 51 5.44 -10.21 -1.73
C SER A 51 6.03 -8.81 -2.03
N GLU A 52 5.87 -8.29 -3.26
CA GLU A 52 6.31 -6.92 -3.56
C GLU A 52 5.50 -5.85 -2.81
N LEU A 53 4.22 -6.12 -2.53
CA LEU A 53 3.41 -5.23 -1.68
C LEU A 53 3.95 -5.15 -0.25
N GLN A 54 4.55 -6.22 0.29
CA GLN A 54 5.20 -6.18 1.61
C GLN A 54 6.29 -5.11 1.64
N ASN A 55 7.13 -5.02 0.61
CA ASN A 55 8.21 -4.03 0.53
C ASN A 55 7.67 -2.59 0.50
N ILE A 56 6.55 -2.35 -0.18
CA ILE A 56 5.93 -1.02 -0.30
C ILE A 56 5.28 -0.61 1.02
N TYR A 57 4.55 -1.53 1.66
CA TYR A 57 3.71 -1.23 2.82
C TYR A 57 4.41 -1.44 4.17
N ASN A 58 5.59 -2.07 4.21
CA ASN A 58 6.34 -2.27 5.45
C ASN A 58 6.73 -0.94 6.11
N ALA A 59 7.17 0.04 5.32
CA ALA A 59 7.52 1.37 5.79
C ALA A 59 7.37 2.45 4.71
N PRO A 60 7.90 2.30 3.49
CA PRO A 60 8.04 3.41 2.54
C PRO A 60 6.74 4.16 2.25
N LEU A 61 5.63 3.46 2.09
CA LEU A 61 4.33 4.10 1.85
C LEU A 61 3.84 4.86 3.10
N LEU A 62 4.06 4.30 4.31
CA LEU A 62 3.69 4.96 5.56
C LEU A 62 4.51 6.22 5.81
N ASP A 63 5.80 6.23 5.44
CA ASP A 63 6.62 7.46 5.51
C ASP A 63 6.05 8.56 4.60
N LEU A 64 5.54 8.20 3.42
CA LEU A 64 4.95 9.16 2.49
C LEU A 64 3.50 9.54 2.82
N THR A 65 2.80 8.83 3.71
CA THR A 65 1.35 9.00 3.91
C THR A 65 0.91 9.23 5.36
N GLU A 66 1.75 8.90 6.33
CA GLU A 66 1.53 9.19 7.76
C GLU A 66 2.55 10.22 8.28
N LEU A 67 3.85 9.97 8.06
CA LEU A 67 4.91 10.86 8.57
C LEU A 67 4.86 12.26 7.94
N THR A 68 4.37 12.39 6.72
CA THR A 68 4.15 13.67 6.03
C THR A 68 2.96 14.47 6.55
N THR A 69 2.28 14.00 7.61
CA THR A 69 0.99 14.57 8.04
C THR A 69 0.99 15.08 9.49
N ASP A 70 -0.13 15.63 9.90
CA ASP A 70 -0.40 16.04 11.28
C ASP A 70 -0.60 14.86 12.25
N ASN A 71 -0.53 13.61 11.77
CA ASN A 71 -0.69 12.40 12.58
C ASN A 71 0.59 11.91 13.21
N ALA A 72 1.75 12.07 12.57
CA ALA A 72 3.00 11.46 13.02
C ALA A 72 4.18 12.41 12.93
N TYR A 73 5.24 12.10 13.70
CA TYR A 73 6.51 12.80 13.69
C TYR A 73 7.65 11.83 14.01
N ILE A 74 8.89 12.23 13.72
CA ILE A 74 10.08 11.49 14.10
C ILE A 74 10.50 11.83 15.51
N GLN A 75 10.58 10.81 16.36
CA GLN A 75 11.14 10.93 17.72
C GLN A 75 12.63 10.57 17.76
N TRP A 76 13.14 9.95 16.72
CA TRP A 76 14.54 9.53 16.60
C TRP A 76 15.49 10.73 16.50
N THR A 77 16.65 10.66 17.17
CA THR A 77 17.60 11.78 17.24
C THR A 77 18.57 11.87 16.06
N SER A 78 18.61 10.87 15.19
CA SER A 78 19.51 10.79 14.04
C SER A 78 18.82 10.19 12.82
N PRO A 79 17.73 10.84 12.33
CA PRO A 79 17.02 10.37 11.15
C PRO A 79 17.90 10.42 9.91
N THR A 80 17.60 9.56 8.91
CA THR A 80 18.16 9.69 7.57
C THR A 80 17.62 10.96 6.88
N SER A 81 18.28 11.40 5.80
CA SER A 81 17.79 12.55 5.02
C SER A 81 16.35 12.32 4.55
N SER A 82 16.04 11.11 4.04
CA SER A 82 14.73 10.77 3.52
C SER A 82 13.63 10.80 4.58
N GLU A 83 13.93 10.32 5.80
CA GLU A 83 13.00 10.39 6.94
C GLU A 83 12.73 11.84 7.33
N PHE A 84 13.79 12.63 7.46
CA PHE A 84 13.70 14.04 7.83
C PHE A 84 12.93 14.88 6.81
N GLU A 85 13.13 14.60 5.50
CA GLU A 85 12.37 15.24 4.43
C GLU A 85 10.87 14.96 4.52
N CYS A 86 10.48 13.73 4.91
CA CYS A 86 9.07 13.38 5.11
C CYS A 86 8.48 14.11 6.33
N ASP A 87 9.18 14.11 7.46
CA ASP A 87 8.72 14.76 8.72
C ASP A 87 8.53 16.28 8.56
N GLU A 88 9.38 16.93 7.75
CA GLU A 88 9.28 18.35 7.45
C GLU A 88 8.47 18.67 6.18
N MET A 89 7.90 17.67 5.52
CA MET A 89 7.19 17.82 4.24
C MET A 89 8.02 18.58 3.17
N ARG A 90 9.30 18.23 3.06
CA ARG A 90 10.30 18.83 2.16
C ARG A 90 10.98 17.78 1.30
N ILE A 91 10.17 16.88 0.76
CA ILE A 91 10.61 15.71 0.03
C ILE A 91 11.34 16.14 -1.26
N THR A 92 12.48 15.52 -1.55
CA THR A 92 13.27 15.77 -2.75
C THR A 92 13.29 14.55 -3.67
N ALA A 93 13.63 14.75 -4.96
CA ALA A 93 13.65 13.66 -5.94
C ALA A 93 14.59 12.48 -5.61
N PRO A 94 15.73 12.65 -4.90
CA PRO A 94 16.55 11.54 -4.41
C PRO A 94 16.01 10.80 -3.19
N ASN A 95 14.84 11.16 -2.65
CA ASN A 95 14.26 10.51 -1.47
C ASN A 95 14.09 9.02 -1.71
N THR A 96 14.59 8.20 -0.79
CA THR A 96 14.62 6.73 -0.94
C THR A 96 13.22 6.10 -0.87
N PHE A 97 12.28 6.68 -0.12
CA PHE A 97 10.92 6.16 -0.02
C PHE A 97 10.11 6.43 -1.29
N VAL A 98 10.33 7.59 -1.91
CA VAL A 98 9.80 7.93 -3.23
C VAL A 98 10.25 6.89 -4.27
N ASP A 99 11.56 6.58 -4.31
CA ASP A 99 12.13 5.57 -5.20
C ASP A 99 11.56 4.16 -4.94
N GLN A 100 11.46 3.76 -3.68
CA GLN A 100 10.97 2.43 -3.30
C GLN A 100 9.49 2.22 -3.67
N VAL A 101 8.62 3.21 -3.39
CA VAL A 101 7.20 3.11 -3.73
C VAL A 101 7.00 3.11 -5.25
N TRP A 102 7.72 3.97 -5.97
CA TRP A 102 7.67 4.02 -7.43
C TRP A 102 8.11 2.70 -8.06
N ASN A 103 9.32 2.26 -7.76
CA ASN A 103 9.91 1.06 -8.36
C ASN A 103 9.14 -0.22 -7.98
N GLY A 104 8.75 -0.37 -6.71
CA GLY A 104 7.96 -1.53 -6.27
C GLY A 104 6.61 -1.61 -6.98
N SER A 105 5.93 -0.46 -7.14
CA SER A 105 4.65 -0.40 -7.84
C SER A 105 4.79 -0.71 -9.33
N PHE A 106 5.76 -0.12 -10.04
CA PHE A 106 5.98 -0.43 -11.47
C PHE A 106 6.45 -1.87 -11.69
N LYS A 107 7.25 -2.42 -10.79
CA LYS A 107 7.64 -3.84 -10.83
C LYS A 107 6.42 -4.76 -10.72
N THR A 108 5.47 -4.46 -9.83
CA THR A 108 4.19 -5.18 -9.73
C THR A 108 3.38 -5.05 -11.02
N ILE A 109 3.27 -3.84 -11.59
CA ILE A 109 2.55 -3.58 -12.84
C ILE A 109 3.10 -4.42 -13.99
N VAL A 110 4.42 -4.39 -14.21
CA VAL A 110 5.07 -5.15 -15.29
C VAL A 110 4.88 -6.66 -15.12
N ARG A 111 4.99 -7.18 -13.90
CA ARG A 111 4.73 -8.58 -13.61
C ARG A 111 3.26 -8.98 -13.86
N CYS A 112 2.31 -8.11 -13.50
CA CYS A 112 0.91 -8.32 -13.82
C CYS A 112 0.67 -8.37 -15.33
N ASN A 113 1.27 -7.45 -16.10
CA ASN A 113 1.20 -7.46 -17.55
C ASN A 113 1.72 -8.79 -18.13
N THR A 114 2.86 -9.29 -17.59
CA THR A 114 3.45 -10.56 -18.03
C THR A 114 2.51 -11.74 -17.78
N ILE A 115 1.87 -11.81 -16.62
CA ILE A 115 0.88 -12.85 -16.31
C ILE A 115 -0.30 -12.76 -17.27
N LEU A 116 -0.88 -11.57 -17.46
CA LEU A 116 -2.03 -11.34 -18.34
C LEU A 116 -1.75 -11.71 -19.79
N GLU A 117 -0.54 -11.40 -20.32
CA GLU A 117 -0.17 -11.73 -21.69
C GLU A 117 0.04 -13.24 -21.88
N ARG A 118 0.68 -13.92 -20.92
CA ARG A 118 1.15 -15.30 -21.10
C ARG A 118 0.16 -16.38 -20.69
N ILE A 119 -0.80 -16.07 -19.83
CA ILE A 119 -1.67 -17.06 -19.21
C ILE A 119 -2.59 -17.77 -20.21
N ASP A 120 -2.98 -17.11 -21.29
CA ASP A 120 -3.84 -17.71 -22.31
C ASP A 120 -3.12 -18.77 -23.16
N GLY A 121 -1.79 -18.73 -23.18
CA GLY A 121 -0.94 -19.67 -23.92
C GLY A 121 -0.72 -21.03 -23.26
N ILE A 122 -1.26 -21.26 -22.03
CA ILE A 122 -1.03 -22.50 -21.28
C ILE A 122 -2.30 -23.31 -21.06
N GLU A 123 -2.12 -24.63 -20.90
CA GLU A 123 -3.21 -25.58 -20.63
C GLU A 123 -3.40 -25.74 -19.10
N ILE A 124 -4.21 -24.87 -18.50
CA ILE A 124 -4.68 -24.96 -17.11
C ILE A 124 -6.20 -24.77 -17.09
N SER A 125 -6.82 -25.04 -15.93
CA SER A 125 -8.27 -24.89 -15.81
C SER A 125 -8.71 -23.44 -16.01
N GLU A 126 -9.87 -23.23 -16.63
CA GLU A 126 -10.45 -21.89 -16.84
C GLU A 126 -10.71 -21.14 -15.52
N SER A 127 -10.97 -21.87 -14.43
CA SER A 127 -11.14 -21.28 -13.10
C SER A 127 -9.82 -20.66 -12.60
N ILE A 128 -8.72 -21.36 -12.76
CA ILE A 128 -7.38 -20.89 -12.37
C ILE A 128 -6.93 -19.73 -13.27
N LYS A 129 -7.20 -19.81 -14.60
CA LYS A 129 -6.94 -18.66 -15.50
C LYS A 129 -7.66 -17.40 -15.04
N LYS A 130 -8.97 -17.51 -14.81
CA LYS A 130 -9.79 -16.39 -14.31
C LYS A 130 -9.27 -15.84 -12.98
N GLN A 131 -8.86 -16.71 -12.07
CA GLN A 131 -8.29 -16.31 -10.79
C GLN A 131 -7.04 -15.45 -11.00
N TYR A 132 -6.02 -15.96 -11.69
CA TYR A 132 -4.76 -15.23 -11.87
C TYR A 132 -4.92 -13.97 -12.72
N GLN A 133 -5.79 -13.98 -13.74
CA GLN A 133 -6.13 -12.78 -14.49
C GLN A 133 -6.81 -11.73 -13.58
N GLY A 134 -7.80 -12.13 -12.81
CA GLY A 134 -8.52 -11.23 -11.90
C GLY A 134 -7.60 -10.65 -10.82
N GLU A 135 -6.74 -11.47 -10.22
CA GLU A 135 -5.75 -11.01 -9.26
C GLU A 135 -4.74 -10.04 -9.90
N SER A 136 -4.28 -10.32 -11.13
CA SER A 136 -3.35 -9.45 -11.85
C SER A 136 -3.98 -8.09 -12.18
N TYR A 137 -5.23 -8.05 -12.62
CA TYR A 137 -5.96 -6.81 -12.82
C TYR A 137 -6.10 -6.02 -11.51
N PHE A 138 -6.47 -6.67 -10.41
CA PHE A 138 -6.57 -6.01 -9.11
C PHE A 138 -5.23 -5.40 -8.67
N LEU A 139 -4.14 -6.18 -8.70
CA LEU A 139 -2.83 -5.73 -8.26
C LEU A 139 -2.27 -4.59 -9.13
N ARG A 140 -2.51 -4.63 -10.45
CA ARG A 140 -2.15 -3.56 -11.36
C ARG A 140 -2.91 -2.28 -11.05
N ALA A 141 -4.22 -2.37 -10.89
CA ALA A 141 -5.05 -1.24 -10.50
C ALA A 141 -4.66 -0.67 -9.12
N PHE A 142 -4.40 -1.53 -8.13
CA PHE A 142 -3.99 -1.14 -6.79
C PHE A 142 -2.66 -0.39 -6.80
N SER A 143 -1.68 -0.86 -7.58
CA SER A 143 -0.39 -0.21 -7.76
C SER A 143 -0.52 1.15 -8.46
N TYR A 144 -1.27 1.23 -9.56
CA TYR A 144 -1.56 2.50 -10.22
C TYR A 144 -2.32 3.48 -9.34
N PHE A 145 -3.24 3.00 -8.50
CA PHE A 145 -4.00 3.85 -7.60
C PHE A 145 -3.12 4.47 -6.49
N ASN A 146 -2.13 3.74 -5.99
CA ASN A 146 -1.14 4.33 -5.09
C ASN A 146 -0.28 5.38 -5.80
N LEU A 147 0.23 5.04 -6.98
CA LEU A 147 1.08 5.93 -7.77
C LEU A 147 0.38 7.23 -8.18
N VAL A 148 -0.83 7.15 -8.75
CA VAL A 148 -1.55 8.33 -9.26
C VAL A 148 -1.88 9.34 -8.16
N ARG A 149 -2.16 8.86 -6.95
CA ARG A 149 -2.46 9.72 -5.79
C ARG A 149 -1.23 10.41 -5.21
N LEU A 150 -0.05 9.81 -5.39
CA LEU A 150 1.22 10.40 -4.92
C LEU A 150 1.88 11.28 -5.99
N PHE A 151 1.88 10.84 -7.25
CA PHE A 151 2.72 11.44 -8.29
C PHE A 151 1.95 12.18 -9.39
N GLY A 152 0.64 12.05 -9.44
CA GLY A 152 -0.18 12.66 -10.50
C GLY A 152 -0.10 11.89 -11.82
N ASP A 153 0.22 12.57 -12.92
CA ASP A 153 0.40 11.95 -14.23
C ASP A 153 1.49 10.87 -14.20
N LEU A 154 1.32 9.76 -14.92
CA LEU A 154 2.20 8.59 -14.87
C LEU A 154 2.47 8.01 -16.27
N PRO A 155 3.60 7.32 -16.49
CA PRO A 155 3.73 6.39 -17.59
C PRO A 155 2.64 5.32 -17.54
N LEU A 156 1.98 5.07 -18.69
CA LEU A 156 0.94 4.04 -18.81
C LEU A 156 1.54 2.81 -19.47
N VAL A 157 1.88 1.81 -18.66
CA VAL A 157 2.56 0.58 -19.08
C VAL A 157 1.58 -0.59 -19.03
N GLU A 158 1.07 -0.99 -20.19
CA GLU A 158 0.13 -2.12 -20.37
C GLU A 158 0.74 -3.27 -21.19
N VAL A 159 2.03 -3.19 -21.49
CA VAL A 159 2.76 -4.13 -22.35
C VAL A 159 3.80 -4.92 -21.58
N VAL A 160 4.23 -6.03 -22.16
CA VAL A 160 5.37 -6.81 -21.70
C VAL A 160 6.60 -6.42 -22.53
N PHE A 161 7.73 -6.27 -21.90
CA PHE A 161 9.00 -6.02 -22.56
C PHE A 161 9.78 -7.34 -22.66
N ASN A 162 10.07 -7.78 -23.88
CA ASN A 162 10.82 -9.02 -24.14
C ASN A 162 12.32 -8.76 -24.38
N SER A 163 12.72 -7.50 -24.48
CA SER A 163 14.11 -7.11 -24.66
C SER A 163 14.41 -5.70 -24.10
N PRO A 164 15.67 -5.40 -23.77
CA PRO A 164 16.09 -4.02 -23.39
C PRO A 164 15.81 -2.98 -24.47
N ASP A 165 15.85 -3.39 -25.75
CA ASP A 165 15.58 -2.47 -26.86
C ASP A 165 14.10 -2.03 -26.88
N GLU A 166 13.16 -2.93 -26.55
CA GLU A 166 11.74 -2.58 -26.42
C GLU A 166 11.52 -1.57 -25.30
N ILE A 167 12.18 -1.74 -24.16
CA ILE A 167 12.12 -0.76 -23.04
C ILE A 167 12.65 0.59 -23.50
N SER A 168 13.80 0.62 -24.21
CA SER A 168 14.47 1.85 -24.64
C SER A 168 13.68 2.64 -25.70
N THR A 169 12.77 1.98 -26.42
CA THR A 169 11.94 2.57 -27.48
C THR A 169 10.51 2.84 -27.05
N PHE A 170 10.10 2.36 -25.87
CA PHE A 170 8.75 2.58 -25.34
C PHE A 170 8.58 4.05 -24.93
N ASP A 171 7.42 4.61 -25.22
CA ASP A 171 7.05 5.97 -24.82
C ASP A 171 6.71 6.02 -23.33
N MET A 172 7.70 6.35 -22.51
CA MET A 172 7.55 6.54 -21.05
C MET A 172 7.03 7.92 -20.67
N THR A 173 6.54 8.73 -21.62
CA THR A 173 5.92 10.01 -21.27
C THR A 173 4.70 9.80 -20.36
N ARG A 174 4.56 10.73 -19.43
CA ARG A 174 3.46 10.68 -18.45
C ARG A 174 2.12 10.94 -19.15
N ARG A 175 1.17 10.04 -18.93
CA ARG A 175 -0.22 10.18 -19.38
C ARG A 175 -1.02 10.95 -18.33
N PRO A 176 -2.03 11.72 -18.76
CA PRO A 176 -2.90 12.44 -17.85
C PRO A 176 -3.56 11.54 -16.79
N ILE A 177 -3.74 12.07 -15.59
CA ILE A 177 -4.43 11.39 -14.47
C ILE A 177 -5.73 10.71 -14.92
N SER A 178 -6.50 11.33 -15.83
CA SER A 178 -7.77 10.77 -16.32
C SER A 178 -7.60 9.46 -17.09
N GLU A 179 -6.51 9.28 -17.84
CA GLU A 179 -6.22 8.03 -18.54
C GLU A 179 -5.82 6.93 -17.55
N ILE A 180 -5.01 7.29 -16.55
CA ILE A 180 -4.63 6.36 -15.48
C ILE A 180 -5.84 5.87 -14.69
N TYR A 181 -6.75 6.78 -14.30
CA TYR A 181 -8.00 6.37 -13.64
C TYR A 181 -8.89 5.54 -14.56
N GLY A 182 -8.89 5.81 -15.86
CA GLY A 182 -9.60 4.99 -16.85
C GLY A 182 -9.13 3.53 -16.82
N LEU A 183 -7.81 3.30 -16.80
CA LEU A 183 -7.23 1.96 -16.66
C LEU A 183 -7.58 1.33 -15.30
N ILE A 184 -7.42 2.05 -14.21
CA ILE A 184 -7.73 1.55 -12.86
C ILE A 184 -9.18 1.07 -12.77
N VAL A 185 -10.13 1.86 -13.26
CA VAL A 185 -11.55 1.49 -13.24
C VAL A 185 -11.82 0.25 -14.12
N SER A 186 -11.25 0.22 -15.32
CA SER A 186 -11.36 -0.93 -16.23
C SER A 186 -10.80 -2.21 -15.59
N ASP A 187 -9.62 -2.14 -15.01
CA ASP A 187 -8.97 -3.27 -14.37
C ASP A 187 -9.77 -3.80 -13.16
N LEU A 188 -10.29 -2.90 -12.31
CA LEU A 188 -11.10 -3.32 -11.16
C LEU A 188 -12.43 -3.96 -11.57
N GLN A 189 -13.05 -3.49 -12.65
CA GLN A 189 -14.26 -4.10 -13.19
C GLN A 189 -13.95 -5.50 -13.75
N GLN A 190 -12.82 -5.68 -14.46
CA GLN A 190 -12.38 -6.98 -14.94
C GLN A 190 -12.06 -7.92 -13.77
N ALA A 191 -11.34 -7.44 -12.76
CA ALA A 191 -11.00 -8.21 -11.57
C ALA A 191 -12.27 -8.68 -10.84
N GLN A 192 -13.24 -7.78 -10.61
CA GLN A 192 -14.53 -8.12 -9.99
C GLN A 192 -15.26 -9.24 -10.78
N ALA A 193 -15.35 -9.09 -12.09
CA ALA A 193 -16.06 -10.05 -12.94
C ALA A 193 -15.37 -11.43 -12.98
N LEU A 194 -14.04 -11.47 -13.06
CA LEU A 194 -13.26 -12.70 -13.16
C LEU A 194 -13.20 -13.45 -11.81
N LEU A 195 -13.15 -12.72 -10.69
CA LEU A 195 -13.07 -13.29 -9.35
C LEU A 195 -14.44 -13.62 -8.74
N GLN A 196 -15.53 -13.35 -9.43
CA GLN A 196 -16.87 -13.62 -8.94
C GLN A 196 -17.08 -15.11 -8.67
N GLY A 197 -17.42 -15.45 -7.42
CA GLY A 197 -17.65 -16.83 -6.98
C GLY A 197 -16.38 -17.67 -6.77
N ILE A 198 -15.21 -17.05 -6.81
CA ILE A 198 -13.93 -17.67 -6.43
C ILE A 198 -13.65 -17.29 -4.97
N GLU A 199 -13.55 -18.30 -4.11
CA GLU A 199 -13.20 -18.12 -2.71
C GLU A 199 -11.68 -18.15 -2.53
N LEU A 200 -11.12 -17.07 -2.02
CA LEU A 200 -9.69 -16.89 -1.76
C LEU A 200 -9.50 -16.34 -0.34
N SER A 201 -8.30 -16.52 0.21
CA SER A 201 -7.90 -15.86 1.45
C SER A 201 -7.91 -14.34 1.27
N LYS A 202 -8.06 -13.59 2.35
CA LYS A 202 -8.09 -12.12 2.31
C LYS A 202 -6.72 -11.50 1.99
N SER A 203 -5.66 -12.28 2.03
CA SER A 203 -4.34 -11.91 1.52
C SER A 203 -4.22 -12.03 -0.01
N ARG A 204 -5.29 -12.46 -0.67
CA ARG A 204 -5.42 -12.48 -2.14
C ARG A 204 -6.60 -11.61 -2.56
N ALA A 205 -6.52 -11.05 -3.78
CA ALA A 205 -7.59 -10.24 -4.32
C ALA A 205 -8.88 -11.06 -4.52
N SER A 206 -9.99 -10.48 -4.15
CA SER A 206 -11.33 -11.06 -4.32
C SER A 206 -12.24 -10.13 -5.11
N ALA A 207 -13.40 -10.61 -5.55
CA ALA A 207 -14.42 -9.76 -6.15
C ALA A 207 -14.84 -8.64 -5.21
N GLY A 208 -15.03 -8.92 -3.91
CA GLY A 208 -15.38 -7.92 -2.91
C GLY A 208 -14.26 -6.91 -2.64
N ALA A 209 -13.00 -7.33 -2.67
CA ALA A 209 -11.85 -6.41 -2.57
C ALA A 209 -11.78 -5.47 -3.80
N SER A 210 -12.03 -6.02 -5.00
CA SER A 210 -12.08 -5.23 -6.24
C SER A 210 -13.19 -4.19 -6.20
N GLU A 211 -14.36 -4.57 -5.71
CA GLU A 211 -15.51 -3.68 -5.57
C GLU A 211 -15.29 -2.60 -4.50
N ALA A 212 -14.73 -2.94 -3.34
CA ALA A 212 -14.40 -1.97 -2.29
C ALA A 212 -13.35 -0.95 -2.77
N LEU A 213 -12.32 -1.40 -3.46
CA LEU A 213 -11.31 -0.52 -4.06
C LEU A 213 -11.91 0.36 -5.16
N LEU A 214 -12.78 -0.18 -6.01
CA LEU A 214 -13.47 0.58 -7.05
C LEU A 214 -14.33 1.70 -6.45
N GLY A 215 -15.05 1.42 -5.36
CA GLY A 215 -15.79 2.44 -4.60
C GLY A 215 -14.88 3.55 -4.08
N LYS A 216 -13.70 3.20 -3.56
CA LYS A 216 -12.67 4.16 -3.11
C LYS A 216 -12.11 5.00 -4.26
N VAL A 217 -11.91 4.39 -5.43
CA VAL A 217 -11.47 5.08 -6.65
C VAL A 217 -12.52 6.10 -7.11
N TYR A 218 -13.79 5.72 -7.17
CA TYR A 218 -14.88 6.64 -7.52
C TYR A 218 -15.01 7.80 -6.52
N LEU A 219 -14.92 7.51 -5.21
CA LEU A 219 -14.95 8.56 -4.19
C LEU A 219 -13.78 9.54 -4.36
N THR A 220 -12.57 9.04 -4.62
CA THR A 220 -11.37 9.85 -4.86
C THR A 220 -11.54 10.78 -6.06
N GLN A 221 -12.23 10.32 -7.11
CA GLN A 221 -12.56 11.11 -8.30
C GLN A 221 -13.82 12.00 -8.12
N LYS A 222 -14.44 11.99 -6.93
CA LYS A 222 -15.71 12.71 -6.64
C LYS A 222 -16.88 12.25 -7.52
N GLN A 223 -16.81 11.01 -8.02
CA GLN A 223 -17.90 10.35 -8.75
C GLN A 223 -18.85 9.71 -7.72
N TYR A 224 -19.58 10.57 -7.00
CA TYR A 224 -20.37 10.14 -5.85
C TYR A 224 -21.51 9.17 -6.20
N PRO A 225 -22.24 9.30 -7.33
CA PRO A 225 -23.26 8.31 -7.71
C PRO A 225 -22.68 6.90 -7.90
N GLU A 226 -21.52 6.78 -8.56
CA GLU A 226 -20.83 5.51 -8.79
C GLU A 226 -20.26 4.97 -7.47
N ALA A 227 -19.67 5.83 -6.63
CA ALA A 227 -19.19 5.46 -5.30
C ALA A 227 -20.33 4.91 -4.44
N LEU A 228 -21.48 5.58 -4.40
CA LEU A 228 -22.67 5.14 -3.67
C LEU A 228 -23.15 3.76 -4.13
N SER A 229 -23.28 3.56 -5.43
CA SER A 229 -23.75 2.29 -5.98
C SER A 229 -22.80 1.15 -5.62
N THR A 230 -21.50 1.38 -5.81
CA THR A 230 -20.45 0.36 -5.62
C THR A 230 -20.26 0.02 -4.14
N LEU A 231 -20.11 1.03 -3.27
CA LEU A 231 -19.94 0.80 -1.83
C LEU A 231 -21.19 0.18 -1.19
N LYS A 232 -22.38 0.57 -1.66
CA LYS A 232 -23.62 -0.06 -1.19
C LYS A 232 -23.69 -1.54 -1.52
N SER A 233 -23.22 -1.96 -2.68
CA SER A 233 -23.15 -3.37 -3.05
C SER A 233 -22.25 -4.15 -2.09
N VAL A 234 -21.09 -3.62 -1.71
CA VAL A 234 -20.22 -4.23 -0.69
C VAL A 234 -20.94 -4.36 0.64
N ILE A 235 -21.65 -3.31 1.08
CA ILE A 235 -22.41 -3.31 2.33
C ILE A 235 -23.55 -4.35 2.29
N ASP A 236 -24.33 -4.35 1.21
CA ASP A 236 -25.51 -5.24 1.05
C ASP A 236 -25.09 -6.72 0.87
N SER A 237 -23.87 -7.00 0.48
CA SER A 237 -23.35 -8.38 0.37
C SER A 237 -23.38 -9.13 1.69
N GLY A 238 -23.27 -8.41 2.81
CA GLY A 238 -23.22 -8.99 4.16
C GLY A 238 -21.98 -9.86 4.42
N MET A 239 -20.97 -9.80 3.52
CA MET A 239 -19.73 -10.60 3.63
C MET A 239 -18.76 -10.02 4.67
N TYR A 240 -18.88 -8.75 4.99
CA TYR A 240 -17.98 -8.02 5.90
C TYR A 240 -18.75 -7.41 7.06
N ASN A 241 -18.11 -7.35 8.23
CA ASN A 241 -18.67 -6.74 9.43
C ASN A 241 -17.59 -6.04 10.25
N LEU A 242 -17.96 -4.99 10.98
CA LEU A 242 -17.05 -4.40 11.96
C LEU A 242 -16.67 -5.42 13.03
N GLN A 243 -15.43 -5.45 13.44
CA GLN A 243 -14.98 -6.20 14.61
C GLN A 243 -15.46 -5.50 15.88
N ASP A 244 -16.05 -6.27 16.79
CA ASP A 244 -16.48 -5.75 18.10
C ASP A 244 -15.29 -5.27 18.93
N ASP A 245 -14.21 -6.06 18.93
CA ASP A 245 -12.93 -5.69 19.56
C ASP A 245 -12.01 -5.04 18.54
N TYR A 246 -11.92 -3.72 18.60
CA TYR A 246 -11.04 -2.92 17.74
C TYR A 246 -9.56 -3.34 17.84
N ALA A 247 -9.08 -3.71 19.05
CA ALA A 247 -7.68 -4.09 19.23
C ALA A 247 -7.31 -5.36 18.46
N SER A 248 -8.26 -6.28 18.28
CA SER A 248 -8.02 -7.55 17.57
C SER A 248 -7.57 -7.37 16.11
N ILE A 249 -7.93 -6.23 15.48
CA ILE A 249 -7.56 -5.90 14.11
C ILE A 249 -6.04 -5.75 13.95
N PHE A 250 -5.33 -5.40 15.02
CA PHE A 250 -3.92 -5.00 14.99
C PHE A 250 -3.02 -5.97 15.79
N THR A 251 -3.38 -7.26 15.82
CA THR A 251 -2.62 -8.31 16.51
C THR A 251 -2.16 -9.40 15.55
N ASN A 252 -1.23 -10.27 15.98
CA ASN A 252 -0.79 -11.43 15.19
C ASN A 252 -1.91 -12.45 14.88
N ALA A 253 -3.08 -12.29 15.47
CA ALA A 253 -4.27 -13.12 15.22
C ALA A 253 -5.26 -12.46 14.26
N ASN A 254 -4.81 -11.46 13.46
CA ASN A 254 -5.68 -10.67 12.59
C ASN A 254 -5.92 -11.28 11.20
N ASP A 255 -5.49 -12.51 10.96
CA ASP A 255 -5.76 -13.26 9.72
C ASP A 255 -7.26 -13.45 9.51
N GLU A 256 -7.79 -13.14 8.33
CA GLU A 256 -9.15 -13.47 7.88
C GLU A 256 -10.29 -12.88 8.74
N LEU A 257 -10.05 -11.77 9.44
CA LEU A 257 -11.08 -11.13 10.26
C LEU A 257 -12.30 -10.69 9.43
N PRO A 258 -13.54 -10.74 9.98
CA PRO A 258 -14.73 -10.25 9.28
C PRO A 258 -14.64 -8.81 8.77
N GLU A 259 -13.84 -7.96 9.42
CA GLU A 259 -13.62 -6.57 9.01
C GLU A 259 -12.60 -6.44 7.88
N SER A 260 -11.68 -7.37 7.72
CA SER A 260 -10.69 -7.38 6.66
C SER A 260 -11.33 -7.62 5.30
N ILE A 261 -10.98 -6.82 4.31
CA ILE A 261 -11.39 -6.97 2.90
C ILE A 261 -10.21 -7.40 2.05
N PHE A 262 -9.05 -6.78 2.26
CA PHE A 262 -7.79 -7.17 1.63
C PHE A 262 -6.64 -6.94 2.61
N GLU A 263 -5.76 -7.93 2.73
CA GLU A 263 -4.64 -7.95 3.67
C GLU A 263 -3.31 -8.10 2.93
N ILE A 264 -2.29 -7.41 3.39
CA ILE A 264 -0.89 -7.68 3.04
C ILE A 264 -0.32 -8.53 4.18
N LYS A 265 -0.06 -9.79 3.86
CA LYS A 265 0.35 -10.79 4.84
C LYS A 265 1.82 -10.65 5.19
N TYR A 266 2.12 -10.75 6.49
CA TYR A 266 3.47 -10.85 7.03
C TYR A 266 3.59 -12.10 7.91
N ILE A 267 4.78 -12.69 7.96
CA ILE A 267 5.03 -13.92 8.70
C ILE A 267 6.32 -13.75 9.51
N SER A 268 6.22 -13.84 10.84
CA SER A 268 7.36 -13.88 11.74
C SER A 268 8.10 -15.23 11.69
N GLY A 269 9.30 -15.30 12.28
CA GLY A 269 10.09 -16.53 12.37
C GLY A 269 11.43 -16.44 11.66
N ASN A 270 11.92 -15.23 11.38
CA ASN A 270 13.20 -14.94 10.74
C ASN A 270 13.38 -15.62 9.37
N ILE A 271 12.30 -15.61 8.58
CA ILE A 271 12.27 -16.18 7.22
C ILE A 271 12.29 -15.11 6.13
N GLY A 272 12.38 -13.83 6.50
CA GLY A 272 12.41 -12.70 5.56
C GLY A 272 11.04 -12.21 5.09
N GLU A 273 9.94 -12.66 5.74
CA GLU A 273 8.54 -12.30 5.41
C GLU A 273 7.89 -11.44 6.50
N GLY A 274 8.68 -10.91 7.43
CA GLY A 274 8.21 -10.08 8.54
C GLY A 274 8.20 -8.58 8.22
N ASN A 275 7.63 -7.79 9.15
CA ASN A 275 7.55 -6.33 9.04
C ASN A 275 8.30 -5.61 10.19
N ASP A 276 8.50 -4.30 9.99
CA ASP A 276 9.16 -3.39 10.94
C ASP A 276 8.19 -2.64 11.86
N PHE A 277 6.88 -2.87 11.80
CA PHE A 277 5.87 -2.02 12.45
C PHE A 277 6.12 -1.85 13.95
N SER A 278 6.48 -2.93 14.66
CA SER A 278 6.80 -2.86 16.09
C SER A 278 7.94 -1.89 16.40
N SER A 279 8.94 -1.81 15.52
CA SER A 279 10.04 -0.85 15.65
C SER A 279 9.62 0.56 15.22
N LEU A 280 8.89 0.71 14.11
CA LEU A 280 8.52 2.00 13.53
C LEU A 280 7.72 2.88 14.47
N PHE A 281 6.73 2.28 15.16
CA PHE A 281 5.76 2.99 15.99
C PHE A 281 6.18 3.16 17.44
N THR A 282 7.27 2.53 17.89
CA THR A 282 7.74 2.58 19.28
C THR A 282 9.04 3.37 19.42
N PRO A 283 9.29 3.99 20.60
CA PRO A 283 10.43 4.87 20.79
C PRO A 283 11.76 4.10 20.87
N PRO A 284 12.87 4.74 20.49
CA PRO A 284 14.19 4.25 20.82
C PRO A 284 14.42 4.43 22.34
N SER A 285 14.53 3.33 23.06
CA SER A 285 14.80 3.40 24.48
C SER A 285 15.85 2.38 24.91
N PHE A 286 17.02 2.89 25.28
CA PHE A 286 18.10 2.07 25.84
C PHE A 286 17.90 1.78 27.34
N ASN A 287 16.95 2.46 27.98
CA ASN A 287 16.65 2.34 29.41
C ASN A 287 15.31 1.62 29.70
N ALA A 288 14.65 1.10 28.66
CA ALA A 288 13.42 0.33 28.81
C ALA A 288 13.55 -1.00 28.07
N ALA A 289 13.01 -2.07 28.66
CA ALA A 289 12.87 -3.35 27.97
C ALA A 289 11.49 -3.40 27.31
N ILE A 290 11.33 -2.74 26.16
CA ILE A 290 10.08 -2.78 25.40
C ILE A 290 9.91 -4.14 24.73
N PHE A 291 10.98 -4.66 24.16
CA PHE A 291 11.00 -5.90 23.40
C PHE A 291 12.01 -6.91 23.95
N PRO A 292 11.82 -8.22 23.67
CA PRO A 292 12.83 -9.25 23.94
C PRO A 292 14.18 -8.98 23.21
N ASN A 293 15.23 -9.66 23.66
CA ASN A 293 16.57 -9.66 23.04
C ASN A 293 17.18 -8.25 22.86
N ASN A 294 16.76 -7.27 23.65
CA ASN A 294 17.18 -5.88 23.52
C ASN A 294 16.87 -5.26 22.13
N MET A 295 15.89 -5.78 21.41
CA MET A 295 15.36 -5.08 20.25
C MET A 295 14.87 -3.71 20.68
N ASN A 296 15.04 -2.70 19.83
CA ASN A 296 14.70 -1.32 20.14
C ASN A 296 13.69 -0.78 19.11
N GLY A 297 12.87 0.15 19.55
CA GLY A 297 12.07 0.96 18.63
C GLY A 297 12.95 1.92 17.83
N SER A 298 12.47 2.37 16.69
CA SER A 298 13.13 3.42 15.90
C SER A 298 12.53 4.81 16.18
N GLY A 299 11.30 4.89 16.68
CA GLY A 299 10.61 6.16 16.89
C GLY A 299 10.40 6.96 15.61
N ARG A 300 10.21 6.28 14.49
CA ARG A 300 10.18 6.90 13.17
C ARG A 300 8.81 7.45 12.81
N ILE A 301 7.73 6.75 13.18
CA ILE A 301 6.34 7.14 12.89
C ILE A 301 5.58 7.15 14.22
N VAL A 302 5.79 8.19 15.01
CA VAL A 302 5.20 8.31 16.35
C VAL A 302 4.01 9.26 16.31
N PRO A 303 2.86 8.92 16.90
CA PRO A 303 1.70 9.80 16.92
C PRO A 303 2.01 11.18 17.53
N THR A 304 1.53 12.25 16.92
CA THR A 304 1.68 13.61 17.42
C THR A 304 0.81 13.88 18.65
N LEU A 305 1.15 14.91 19.44
CA LEU A 305 0.26 15.41 20.49
C LEU A 305 -1.07 15.92 19.92
N ASP A 306 -1.05 16.42 18.69
CA ASP A 306 -2.24 16.92 18.00
C ASP A 306 -3.25 15.80 17.77
N VAL A 307 -2.85 14.69 17.14
CA VAL A 307 -3.75 13.55 16.93
C VAL A 307 -4.17 12.88 18.24
N ARG A 308 -3.26 12.81 19.22
CA ARG A 308 -3.59 12.29 20.56
C ARG A 308 -4.71 13.10 21.23
N ASN A 309 -4.66 14.42 21.12
CA ASN A 309 -5.65 15.33 21.71
C ASN A 309 -6.92 15.47 20.87
N SER A 310 -6.95 14.92 19.67
CA SER A 310 -8.11 14.94 18.79
C SER A 310 -9.15 13.86 19.09
N TYR A 311 -8.81 12.86 19.93
CA TYR A 311 -9.77 11.87 20.41
C TYR A 311 -10.78 12.50 21.36
N GLU A 312 -12.06 12.14 21.20
CA GLU A 312 -13.12 12.56 22.11
C GLU A 312 -12.97 11.88 23.48
N ASP A 313 -13.49 12.53 24.53
CA ASP A 313 -13.51 11.93 25.87
C ASP A 313 -14.32 10.63 25.87
N GLY A 314 -13.70 9.56 26.33
CA GLY A 314 -14.32 8.23 26.35
C GLY A 314 -14.12 7.41 25.07
N ASP A 315 -13.41 7.92 24.06
CA ASP A 315 -13.06 7.16 22.88
C ASP A 315 -12.08 6.02 23.23
N LEU A 316 -12.55 4.79 23.16
CA LEU A 316 -11.78 3.59 23.51
C LEU A 316 -10.58 3.37 22.56
N ARG A 317 -10.64 3.86 21.34
CA ARG A 317 -9.56 3.74 20.36
C ARG A 317 -8.28 4.46 20.78
N ARG A 318 -8.40 5.54 21.59
CA ARG A 318 -7.24 6.29 22.06
C ARG A 318 -6.25 5.41 22.82
N GLU A 319 -6.72 4.69 23.83
CA GLU A 319 -5.87 3.81 24.66
C GLU A 319 -5.35 2.59 23.90
N LEU A 320 -6.06 2.19 22.82
CA LEU A 320 -5.68 1.07 21.95
C LEU A 320 -4.74 1.49 20.80
N SER A 321 -4.61 2.80 20.56
CA SER A 321 -3.79 3.33 19.46
C SER A 321 -2.54 4.04 19.95
N ILE A 322 -2.57 4.69 21.13
CA ILE A 322 -1.50 5.55 21.62
C ILE A 322 -1.20 5.25 23.09
N LYS A 323 0.09 5.12 23.40
CA LYS A 323 0.60 5.11 24.78
C LYS A 323 1.23 6.44 25.13
N ASP A 324 1.01 6.92 26.34
CA ASP A 324 1.48 8.22 26.84
C ASP A 324 2.73 8.13 27.74
N SER A 325 3.14 6.94 28.11
CA SER A 325 4.26 6.75 29.01
C SER A 325 5.00 5.43 28.76
N LEU A 326 6.30 5.45 28.97
CA LEU A 326 7.20 4.32 28.85
C LEU A 326 7.71 3.91 30.24
N LEU A 327 7.58 2.62 30.59
CA LEU A 327 8.14 2.07 31.81
C LEU A 327 9.65 1.82 31.60
N LEU A 328 10.48 2.45 32.43
CA LEU A 328 11.92 2.30 32.41
C LEU A 328 12.39 1.11 33.26
N LEU A 329 13.62 0.65 33.04
CA LEU A 329 14.24 -0.49 33.76
C LEU A 329 14.39 -0.26 35.26
N ASP A 330 14.47 0.98 35.70
CA ASP A 330 14.53 1.38 37.11
C ASP A 330 13.15 1.42 37.81
N GLY A 331 12.08 1.12 37.07
CA GLY A 331 10.72 1.10 37.57
C GLY A 331 10.03 2.49 37.54
N THR A 332 10.68 3.51 37.01
CA THR A 332 10.07 4.84 36.80
C THR A 332 9.35 4.91 35.47
N TYR A 333 8.52 5.94 35.26
CA TYR A 333 7.82 6.20 34.00
C TYR A 333 8.37 7.47 33.36
N GLU A 334 8.74 7.36 32.09
CA GLU A 334 9.01 8.51 31.22
C GLU A 334 7.73 8.89 30.48
N GLN A 335 7.38 10.19 30.49
CA GLN A 335 6.24 10.71 29.70
C GLN A 335 6.68 10.80 28.24
N LEU A 336 6.24 9.84 27.44
CA LEU A 336 6.66 9.67 26.08
C LEU A 336 5.54 9.00 25.28
N GLN A 337 5.10 9.65 24.18
CA GLN A 337 4.08 9.08 23.31
C GLN A 337 4.68 8.05 22.34
N TYR A 338 3.90 7.03 22.05
CA TYR A 338 4.20 6.08 20.98
C TYR A 338 2.94 5.33 20.50
N GLY A 339 3.01 4.76 19.29
CA GLY A 339 1.93 3.99 18.70
C GLY A 339 1.80 2.61 19.30
N LEU A 340 0.56 2.09 19.33
CA LEU A 340 0.25 0.72 19.76
C LEU A 340 -0.34 -0.12 18.63
N LYS A 341 -0.96 0.49 17.61
CA LYS A 341 -1.42 -0.26 16.45
C LYS A 341 -0.25 -0.95 15.76
N PHE A 342 -0.46 -2.18 15.34
CA PHE A 342 0.55 -3.02 14.68
C PHE A 342 1.81 -3.30 15.52
N VAL A 343 1.78 -3.06 16.83
CA VAL A 343 2.92 -3.34 17.72
C VAL A 343 2.75 -4.67 18.40
N ASP A 344 3.64 -5.60 18.10
CA ASP A 344 3.79 -6.88 18.79
C ASP A 344 5.00 -6.81 19.73
N PHE A 345 4.71 -6.74 21.03
CA PHE A 345 5.73 -6.70 22.08
C PHE A 345 6.48 -8.01 22.28
N THR A 346 6.14 -9.08 21.56
CA THR A 346 6.84 -10.37 21.61
C THR A 346 7.94 -10.50 20.57
N VAL A 347 8.01 -9.58 19.60
CA VAL A 347 9.02 -9.55 18.54
C VAL A 347 10.41 -9.27 19.16
N GLY A 348 11.36 -10.14 18.89
CA GLY A 348 12.73 -10.03 19.40
C GLY A 348 13.79 -9.74 18.35
N LEU A 349 13.38 -9.50 17.11
CA LEU A 349 14.24 -9.20 15.96
C LEU A 349 13.57 -8.13 15.10
N GLN A 350 14.30 -7.09 14.74
CA GLN A 350 13.80 -6.07 13.83
C GLN A 350 13.48 -6.70 12.46
N GLY A 351 12.38 -6.28 11.84
CA GLY A 351 11.92 -6.84 10.56
C GLY A 351 11.22 -8.20 10.68
N ASP A 352 10.90 -8.68 11.89
CA ASP A 352 10.29 -10.00 12.10
C ASP A 352 8.86 -9.92 12.69
N GLY A 353 8.17 -8.81 12.52
CA GLY A 353 6.77 -8.67 12.92
C GLY A 353 5.83 -9.47 12.02
N GLY A 354 4.81 -10.12 12.60
CA GLY A 354 3.85 -10.97 11.87
C GLY A 354 2.45 -10.38 11.75
N ILE A 355 2.22 -9.14 12.16
CA ILE A 355 0.89 -8.50 12.06
C ILE A 355 0.64 -8.07 10.62
N ASN A 356 -0.47 -8.54 10.02
CA ASN A 356 -0.87 -8.16 8.66
C ASN A 356 -1.23 -6.68 8.58
N PHE A 357 -0.90 -6.03 7.47
CA PHE A 357 -1.40 -4.71 7.14
C PHE A 357 -2.70 -4.82 6.34
N ILE A 358 -3.72 -4.03 6.68
CA ILE A 358 -5.06 -4.14 6.08
C ILE A 358 -5.39 -2.85 5.32
N PRO A 359 -5.00 -2.73 4.02
CA PRO A 359 -5.25 -1.51 3.23
C PRO A 359 -6.73 -1.26 2.95
N LEU A 360 -7.56 -2.32 2.96
CA LEU A 360 -9.00 -2.24 2.74
C LEU A 360 -9.73 -2.98 3.87
N ARG A 361 -10.48 -2.24 4.68
CA ARG A 361 -11.33 -2.82 5.74
C ARG A 361 -12.72 -2.21 5.77
N TYR A 362 -13.66 -2.92 6.39
CA TYR A 362 -15.08 -2.59 6.30
C TYR A 362 -15.44 -1.23 6.93
N ALA A 363 -14.71 -0.80 7.98
CA ALA A 363 -14.89 0.54 8.52
C ALA A 363 -14.65 1.64 7.46
N ASP A 364 -13.65 1.45 6.57
CA ASP A 364 -13.40 2.39 5.48
C ASP A 364 -14.56 2.42 4.48
N VAL A 365 -15.13 1.27 4.13
CA VAL A 365 -16.32 1.19 3.27
C VAL A 365 -17.50 1.97 3.87
N LEU A 366 -17.76 1.81 5.17
CA LEU A 366 -18.85 2.52 5.84
C LEU A 366 -18.64 4.04 5.84
N LEU A 367 -17.43 4.49 6.18
CA LEU A 367 -17.11 5.93 6.25
C LEU A 367 -17.03 6.57 4.85
N MET A 368 -16.55 5.85 3.84
CA MET A 368 -16.60 6.28 2.44
C MET A 368 -18.04 6.40 1.93
N TYR A 369 -18.90 5.46 2.29
CA TYR A 369 -20.32 5.51 1.92
C TYR A 369 -21.02 6.68 2.61
N ALA A 370 -20.73 6.94 3.89
CA ALA A 370 -21.23 8.10 4.62
C ALA A 370 -20.81 9.42 3.95
N GLU A 371 -19.55 9.50 3.51
CA GLU A 371 -19.05 10.67 2.78
C GLU A 371 -19.79 10.87 1.45
N ALA A 372 -19.93 9.83 0.65
CA ALA A 372 -20.61 9.90 -0.64
C ALA A 372 -22.09 10.31 -0.49
N LEU A 373 -22.77 9.86 0.59
CA LEU A 373 -24.11 10.32 0.95
C LEU A 373 -24.13 11.81 1.28
N ASN A 374 -23.23 12.26 2.15
CA ASN A 374 -23.14 13.67 2.53
C ASN A 374 -22.86 14.57 1.33
N GLU A 375 -21.92 14.18 0.47
CA GLU A 375 -21.58 14.94 -0.73
C GLU A 375 -22.72 14.96 -1.76
N SER A 376 -23.62 13.99 -1.70
CA SER A 376 -24.85 13.92 -2.51
C SER A 376 -26.07 14.60 -1.86
N ASP A 377 -25.85 15.49 -0.89
CA ASP A 377 -26.90 16.20 -0.13
C ASP A 377 -27.88 15.27 0.63
N ARG A 378 -27.40 14.12 1.06
CA ARG A 378 -28.13 13.07 1.80
C ARG A 378 -27.55 12.83 3.20
N THR A 379 -27.19 13.91 3.89
CA THR A 379 -26.51 13.88 5.19
C THR A 379 -27.27 13.04 6.23
N ASP A 380 -28.60 13.14 6.28
CA ASP A 380 -29.40 12.37 7.23
C ASP A 380 -29.28 10.85 7.03
N GLU A 381 -29.05 10.39 5.82
CA GLU A 381 -28.85 8.98 5.51
C GLU A 381 -27.44 8.49 5.83
N ALA A 382 -26.47 9.40 6.05
CA ALA A 382 -25.09 9.06 6.36
C ALA A 382 -24.86 8.68 7.83
N TYR A 383 -25.73 9.16 8.76
CA TYR A 383 -25.56 8.93 10.20
C TYR A 383 -25.44 7.48 10.62
N PRO A 384 -26.22 6.51 10.11
CA PRO A 384 -26.07 5.11 10.52
C PRO A 384 -24.66 4.57 10.31
N PHE A 385 -23.96 5.00 9.26
CA PHE A 385 -22.65 4.49 8.87
C PHE A 385 -21.52 5.07 9.73
N ILE A 386 -21.46 6.38 9.94
CA ILE A 386 -20.50 6.99 10.86
C ILE A 386 -20.77 6.58 12.31
N ASN A 387 -22.04 6.45 12.71
CA ASN A 387 -22.39 6.05 14.06
C ASN A 387 -22.05 4.58 14.34
N ALA A 388 -21.89 3.73 13.33
CA ALA A 388 -21.45 2.35 13.53
C ALA A 388 -20.01 2.30 14.08
N THR A 389 -19.07 3.09 13.51
CA THR A 389 -17.68 3.19 13.99
C THR A 389 -17.62 3.86 15.37
N ARG A 390 -18.39 4.93 15.58
CA ARG A 390 -18.49 5.65 16.86
C ARG A 390 -19.02 4.75 17.98
N ASN A 391 -20.07 3.99 17.73
CA ASN A 391 -20.64 3.05 18.69
C ASN A 391 -19.63 1.98 19.10
N ARG A 392 -18.88 1.41 18.16
CA ARG A 392 -17.79 0.49 18.46
C ARG A 392 -16.71 1.15 19.32
N ALA A 393 -16.42 2.42 19.09
CA ALA A 393 -15.46 3.20 19.88
C ALA A 393 -15.98 3.60 21.26
N GLY A 394 -17.21 3.22 21.66
CA GLY A 394 -17.81 3.59 22.92
C GLY A 394 -18.40 5.00 22.96
N LEU A 395 -18.47 5.68 21.81
CA LEU A 395 -18.98 7.04 21.68
C LEU A 395 -20.49 7.05 21.39
N GLY A 396 -21.16 8.12 21.84
CA GLY A 396 -22.57 8.34 21.50
C GLY A 396 -22.78 8.65 20.02
N PRO A 397 -23.99 8.38 19.50
CA PRO A 397 -24.33 8.72 18.13
C PRO A 397 -24.42 10.25 17.94
N ILE A 398 -24.08 10.71 16.74
CA ILE A 398 -24.26 12.09 16.29
C ILE A 398 -25.45 12.23 15.35
N SER A 399 -26.03 13.42 15.27
CA SER A 399 -27.12 13.77 14.34
C SER A 399 -27.30 15.28 14.25
N GLY A 400 -28.06 15.76 13.25
CA GLY A 400 -28.49 17.14 13.13
C GLY A 400 -27.41 18.14 12.71
N LEU A 401 -26.31 17.68 12.15
CA LEU A 401 -25.24 18.53 11.62
C LEU A 401 -25.60 19.05 10.22
N SER A 402 -25.12 20.23 9.86
CA SER A 402 -25.09 20.67 8.46
C SER A 402 -24.17 19.77 7.63
N LYS A 403 -24.23 19.87 6.31
CA LYS A 403 -23.34 19.13 5.39
C LYS A 403 -21.87 19.40 5.69
N GLU A 404 -21.51 20.64 5.92
CA GLU A 404 -20.15 21.09 6.20
C GLU A 404 -19.66 20.60 7.57
N GLU A 405 -20.51 20.70 8.61
CA GLU A 405 -20.19 20.18 9.95
C GLU A 405 -20.02 18.66 9.92
N PHE A 406 -20.90 17.95 9.17
CA PHE A 406 -20.78 16.51 9.00
C PHE A 406 -19.47 16.13 8.29
N ALA A 407 -19.08 16.84 7.24
CA ALA A 407 -17.83 16.59 6.51
C ALA A 407 -16.60 16.72 7.44
N LEU A 408 -16.55 17.75 8.29
CA LEU A 408 -15.46 17.94 9.26
C LEU A 408 -15.48 16.86 10.36
N THR A 409 -16.66 16.49 10.82
CA THR A 409 -16.82 15.40 11.81
C THR A 409 -16.39 14.07 11.23
N LEU A 410 -16.70 13.80 9.97
CA LEU A 410 -16.28 12.59 9.27
C LEU A 410 -14.76 12.57 9.03
N GLU A 411 -14.15 13.72 8.66
CA GLU A 411 -12.69 13.85 8.54
C GLU A 411 -12.02 13.50 9.87
N GLN A 412 -12.57 13.98 10.99
CA GLN A 412 -12.06 13.69 12.33
C GLN A 412 -12.28 12.20 12.70
N GLU A 413 -13.45 11.64 12.43
CA GLU A 413 -13.72 10.21 12.67
C GLU A 413 -12.76 9.33 11.88
N ARG A 414 -12.52 9.62 10.61
CA ARG A 414 -11.54 8.92 9.77
C ARG A 414 -10.12 9.05 10.30
N ARG A 415 -9.73 10.25 10.77
CA ARG A 415 -8.40 10.51 11.33
C ARG A 415 -8.08 9.58 12.51
N VAL A 416 -8.98 9.49 13.48
CA VAL A 416 -8.77 8.66 14.68
C VAL A 416 -8.96 7.17 14.42
N GLU A 417 -9.86 6.81 13.51
CA GLU A 417 -10.13 5.44 13.10
C GLU A 417 -8.93 4.82 12.37
N PHE A 418 -8.30 5.56 11.45
CA PHE A 418 -7.24 5.09 10.57
C PHE A 418 -5.84 5.60 10.94
N LEU A 419 -5.63 6.07 12.16
CA LEU A 419 -4.29 6.44 12.62
C LEU A 419 -3.30 5.30 12.39
N SER A 420 -2.14 5.59 11.81
CA SER A 420 -1.07 4.64 11.44
C SER A 420 -1.45 3.64 10.33
N GLU A 421 -2.51 3.88 9.56
CA GLU A 421 -2.94 3.02 8.46
C GLU A 421 -2.71 3.63 7.07
N GLY A 422 -1.92 4.71 6.96
CA GLY A 422 -1.54 5.33 5.68
C GLY A 422 -2.68 6.01 4.93
N GLN A 423 -3.76 6.44 5.62
CA GLN A 423 -4.92 7.05 4.98
C GLN A 423 -4.90 8.58 5.02
N ARG A 424 -4.27 9.18 6.05
CA ARG A 424 -4.40 10.62 6.34
C ARG A 424 -4.01 11.52 5.17
N TRP A 425 -2.85 11.29 4.55
CA TRP A 425 -2.41 12.06 3.39
C TRP A 425 -3.44 12.03 2.26
N PHE A 426 -3.90 10.84 1.91
CA PHE A 426 -4.86 10.65 0.81
C PHE A 426 -6.22 11.28 1.12
N ASP A 427 -6.69 11.22 2.37
CA ASP A 427 -7.93 11.87 2.78
C ASP A 427 -7.84 13.38 2.65
N LEU A 428 -6.78 13.99 3.16
CA LEU A 428 -6.57 15.44 3.06
C LEU A 428 -6.40 15.90 1.61
N ALA A 429 -5.64 15.13 0.80
CA ALA A 429 -5.40 15.48 -0.61
C ALA A 429 -6.69 15.46 -1.44
N ARG A 430 -7.50 14.39 -1.34
CA ARG A 430 -8.74 14.26 -2.13
C ARG A 430 -9.84 15.24 -1.70
N THR A 431 -9.88 15.63 -0.44
CA THR A 431 -10.82 16.64 0.09
C THR A 431 -10.33 18.07 -0.14
N GLY A 432 -9.06 18.26 -0.54
CA GLY A 432 -8.45 19.57 -0.78
C GLY A 432 -8.06 20.31 0.51
N ARG A 433 -7.91 19.59 1.61
CA ARG A 433 -7.64 20.15 2.94
C ARG A 433 -6.18 20.14 3.38
N THR A 434 -5.29 19.51 2.57
CA THR A 434 -3.87 19.31 2.93
C THR A 434 -3.18 20.60 3.35
N ILE A 435 -3.26 21.65 2.53
CA ILE A 435 -2.56 22.93 2.79
C ILE A 435 -3.06 23.59 4.08
N GLU A 436 -4.37 23.64 4.26
CA GLU A 436 -4.97 24.27 5.45
C GLU A 436 -4.59 23.52 6.72
N VAL A 437 -4.79 22.21 6.73
CA VAL A 437 -4.58 21.36 7.92
C VAL A 437 -3.10 21.28 8.29
N LEU A 438 -2.23 20.96 7.35
CA LEU A 438 -0.81 20.80 7.64
C LEU A 438 -0.14 22.13 8.02
N ASN A 439 -0.47 23.24 7.35
CA ASN A 439 0.09 24.53 7.72
C ASN A 439 -0.42 25.02 9.10
N SER A 440 -1.65 24.71 9.46
CA SER A 440 -2.17 24.97 10.81
C SER A 440 -1.40 24.16 11.86
N TYR A 441 -1.16 22.88 11.58
CA TYR A 441 -0.37 22.01 12.45
C TYR A 441 1.08 22.51 12.58
N PHE A 442 1.78 22.77 11.48
CA PHE A 442 3.16 23.26 11.49
C PHE A 442 3.30 24.59 12.23
N GLN A 443 2.33 25.50 12.05
CA GLN A 443 2.30 26.74 12.81
C GLN A 443 2.13 26.48 14.32
N SER A 444 1.29 25.52 14.70
CA SER A 444 1.01 25.21 16.11
C SER A 444 2.24 24.68 16.86
N ILE A 445 3.13 23.96 16.15
CA ILE A 445 4.40 23.44 16.70
C ILE A 445 5.58 24.39 16.52
N GLY A 446 5.36 25.58 15.93
CA GLY A 446 6.40 26.60 15.68
C GLY A 446 7.38 26.22 14.58
N ALA A 447 6.99 25.36 13.64
CA ALA A 447 7.81 24.99 12.50
C ALA A 447 8.04 26.18 11.54
N SER A 448 9.20 26.18 10.88
CA SER A 448 9.58 27.24 9.91
C SER A 448 9.26 26.87 8.46
N PHE A 449 8.70 25.70 8.22
CA PHE A 449 8.31 25.20 6.90
C PHE A 449 6.79 25.20 6.74
N SER A 450 6.33 25.12 5.51
CA SER A 450 4.91 25.10 5.14
C SER A 450 4.71 24.35 3.83
N VAL A 451 3.52 23.82 3.64
CA VAL A 451 3.08 23.13 2.40
C VAL A 451 2.44 24.13 1.45
N THR A 452 2.78 24.06 0.19
CA THR A 452 2.16 24.83 -0.91
C THR A 452 1.45 23.89 -1.89
N GLN A 453 0.97 24.42 -3.00
CA GLN A 453 0.33 23.64 -4.06
C GLN A 453 1.30 22.65 -4.72
N GLU A 454 2.59 22.94 -4.73
CA GLU A 454 3.60 22.14 -5.40
C GLU A 454 3.88 20.84 -4.64
N GLU A 455 3.89 20.86 -3.30
CA GLU A 455 4.11 19.68 -2.47
C GLU A 455 2.89 18.75 -2.35
N LEU A 456 1.76 19.07 -2.98
CA LEU A 456 0.61 18.15 -3.01
C LEU A 456 0.85 16.89 -3.84
N LEU A 457 1.84 16.91 -4.73
CA LEU A 457 2.34 15.73 -5.43
C LEU A 457 3.80 15.49 -5.03
N MET A 458 4.16 14.24 -4.86
CA MET A 458 5.53 13.84 -4.58
C MET A 458 6.41 14.02 -5.83
N PRO A 459 7.72 14.26 -5.68
CA PRO A 459 8.63 14.28 -6.83
C PRO A 459 8.73 12.90 -7.47
N LEU A 460 8.94 12.85 -8.78
CA LEU A 460 9.37 11.61 -9.43
C LEU A 460 10.80 11.26 -8.98
N PRO A 461 11.14 9.96 -8.84
CA PRO A 461 12.48 9.57 -8.42
C PRO A 461 13.56 10.13 -9.34
N GLN A 462 14.62 10.68 -8.78
CA GLN A 462 15.74 11.27 -9.56
C GLN A 462 16.33 10.27 -10.53
N ARG A 463 16.45 9.01 -10.13
CA ARG A 463 16.98 7.94 -10.97
C ARG A 463 16.19 7.79 -12.27
N GLU A 464 14.87 7.86 -12.22
CA GLU A 464 14.00 7.68 -13.39
C GLU A 464 14.13 8.89 -14.35
N ILE A 465 14.26 10.10 -13.81
CA ILE A 465 14.52 11.31 -14.59
C ILE A 465 15.90 11.25 -15.28
N ASP A 466 16.91 10.68 -14.60
CA ASP A 466 18.27 10.53 -15.16
C ASP A 466 18.32 9.47 -16.27
N ILE A 467 17.47 8.43 -16.18
CA ILE A 467 17.36 7.36 -17.19
C ILE A 467 16.60 7.84 -18.42
N ASP A 468 15.45 8.52 -18.24
CA ASP A 468 14.64 9.05 -19.34
C ASP A 468 14.42 10.56 -19.20
N PRO A 469 15.17 11.38 -19.95
CA PRO A 469 15.01 12.85 -19.94
C PRO A 469 13.64 13.36 -20.44
N ASN A 470 12.84 12.51 -21.07
CA ASN A 470 11.47 12.86 -21.49
C ASN A 470 10.48 12.76 -20.33
N LEU A 471 10.82 12.06 -19.28
CA LEU A 471 10.02 11.98 -18.07
C LEU A 471 10.11 13.32 -17.31
N LYS A 472 9.05 14.11 -17.40
CA LYS A 472 9.02 15.46 -16.81
C LYS A 472 8.74 15.38 -15.30
N GLN A 473 9.55 16.09 -14.52
CA GLN A 473 9.37 16.22 -13.07
C GLN A 473 8.06 16.97 -12.73
N ASN A 474 7.51 16.73 -11.53
CA ASN A 474 6.42 17.53 -10.99
C ASN A 474 6.89 18.98 -10.73
N PRO A 475 6.01 20.00 -10.86
CA PRO A 475 6.34 21.37 -10.51
C PRO A 475 6.85 21.49 -9.06
N GLY A 476 7.86 22.33 -8.84
CA GLY A 476 8.46 22.54 -7.52
C GLY A 476 9.73 21.73 -7.24
N TYR A 477 10.05 20.72 -8.07
CA TYR A 477 11.20 19.82 -7.86
C TYR A 477 12.25 19.87 -8.96
#